data_66204610736c0237aef3f61b1c777636
#
_entry.id   66204610736c0237aef3f61b1c777636
#
_cell.length_a   1.000
_cell.length_b   1.000
_cell.length_c   1.000
_cell.angle_alpha   90.00
_cell.angle_beta   90.00
_cell.angle_gamma   90.00
#
_symmetry.space_group_name_H-M   'P 1'
#
loop_
_entity.id
_entity.type
_entity.pdbx_description
1 polymer ?
#
loop_
_entity_poly.entity_id
_entity_poly.type
_entity_poly.pdbx_seq_one_letter_code
_entity_poly.pdbx_strand_id
1 'polypeptide(L)'
;MNCTVEEAEVFFKHFKLQKKEGVEMLICPPFTDLPLTNFFLARTSVRWGAQNVYPEEKGAFTGEISPAMLKGLGCSYVICGHSERREILGESDEFIARKVKAVKEHGMTPILCVGETAEERKNGQTEERIASEIRTALFVIDKKDVGSLVIAYEPIW
;
A
#
# COMPACT_ATOMS: atom_id res chain seq x y z
N MET A 1 2.39 11.66 7.07
CA MET A 1 1.48 11.68 8.24
C MET A 1 0.61 12.92 8.14
N ASN A 2 -0.60 12.76 7.69
CA ASN A 2 -1.57 13.84 7.54
C ASN A 2 -2.95 13.28 7.89
N CYS A 3 -3.87 14.17 8.25
CA CYS A 3 -5.25 13.88 8.60
C CYS A 3 -5.41 13.31 10.03
N THR A 4 -6.19 14.01 10.82
CA THR A 4 -6.73 13.53 12.10
C THR A 4 -8.08 12.85 11.86
N VAL A 5 -8.59 12.14 12.87
CA VAL A 5 -9.92 11.48 12.78
C VAL A 5 -11.03 12.51 12.50
N GLU A 6 -10.96 13.72 13.09
CA GLU A 6 -11.93 14.79 12.87
C GLU A 6 -11.86 15.31 11.42
N GLU A 7 -10.66 15.49 10.88
CA GLU A 7 -10.45 15.91 9.49
C GLU A 7 -10.94 14.85 8.51
N ALA A 8 -10.68 13.57 8.79
CA ALA A 8 -11.19 12.45 8.00
C ALA A 8 -12.72 12.39 8.03
N GLU A 9 -13.35 12.63 9.19
CA GLU A 9 -14.81 12.69 9.29
C GLU A 9 -15.40 13.80 8.45
N VAL A 10 -14.79 15.00 8.50
CA VAL A 10 -15.19 16.15 7.65
C VAL A 10 -15.05 15.80 6.17
N PHE A 11 -13.92 15.19 5.78
CA PHE A 11 -13.72 14.73 4.42
C PHE A 11 -14.82 13.79 3.96
N PHE A 12 -15.10 12.72 4.71
CA PHE A 12 -16.09 11.71 4.32
C PHE A 12 -17.52 12.25 4.29
N LYS A 13 -17.89 13.19 5.17
CA LYS A 13 -19.21 13.85 5.14
C LYS A 13 -19.43 14.68 3.86
N HIS A 14 -18.37 15.22 3.28
CA HIS A 14 -18.44 16.03 2.06
C HIS A 14 -18.05 15.25 0.80
N PHE A 15 -17.51 14.05 0.95
CA PHE A 15 -17.06 13.22 -0.16
C PHE A 15 -18.24 12.76 -1.01
N LYS A 16 -18.26 13.22 -2.27
CA LYS A 16 -19.30 12.82 -3.24
C LYS A 16 -18.71 11.87 -4.26
N LEU A 17 -19.15 10.62 -4.21
CA LEU A 17 -18.78 9.64 -5.21
C LEU A 17 -19.42 9.98 -6.56
N GLN A 18 -18.60 10.32 -7.54
CA GLN A 18 -19.00 10.34 -8.93
C GLN A 18 -18.65 9.00 -9.57
N LYS A 19 -19.65 8.14 -9.77
CA LYS A 19 -19.46 6.89 -10.50
C LYS A 19 -19.09 7.20 -11.94
N LYS A 20 -17.94 6.67 -12.39
CA LYS A 20 -17.53 6.68 -13.79
C LYS A 20 -17.28 5.22 -14.19
N GLU A 21 -17.90 4.79 -15.28
CA GLU A 21 -17.73 3.44 -15.80
C GLU A 21 -16.27 3.18 -16.17
N GLY A 22 -15.78 1.99 -15.84
CA GLY A 22 -14.38 1.60 -16.09
C GLY A 22 -13.34 2.22 -15.14
N VAL A 23 -13.77 2.96 -14.09
CA VAL A 23 -12.87 3.55 -13.10
C VAL A 23 -13.11 2.93 -11.72
N GLU A 24 -12.06 2.38 -11.12
CA GLU A 24 -12.03 2.01 -9.71
C GLU A 24 -11.41 3.13 -8.87
N MET A 25 -12.05 3.47 -7.76
CA MET A 25 -11.56 4.48 -6.82
C MET A 25 -11.11 3.82 -5.54
N LEU A 26 -9.91 4.18 -5.08
CA LEU A 26 -9.30 3.67 -3.87
C LEU A 26 -8.85 4.84 -2.98
N ILE A 27 -9.09 4.71 -1.67
CA ILE A 27 -8.60 5.65 -0.65
C ILE A 27 -7.73 4.87 0.34
N CYS A 28 -6.52 5.37 0.62
CA CYS A 28 -5.61 4.80 1.61
C CYS A 28 -5.38 5.81 2.76
N PRO A 29 -6.22 5.83 3.80
CA PRO A 29 -6.09 6.73 4.92
C PRO A 29 -5.00 6.27 5.90
N PRO A 30 -4.59 7.10 6.88
CA PRO A 30 -3.81 6.68 8.02
C PRO A 30 -4.46 5.52 8.79
N PHE A 31 -3.67 4.73 9.52
CA PHE A 31 -4.19 3.61 10.31
C PHE A 31 -5.29 4.01 11.31
N THR A 32 -5.15 5.19 11.92
CA THR A 32 -6.11 5.75 12.87
C THR A 32 -7.50 5.96 12.29
N ASP A 33 -7.59 6.13 10.97
CA ASP A 33 -8.82 6.48 10.27
C ASP A 33 -9.46 5.29 9.54
N LEU A 34 -8.82 4.11 9.59
CA LEU A 34 -9.35 2.91 8.93
C LEU A 34 -10.73 2.48 9.45
N PRO A 35 -11.01 2.48 10.76
CA PRO A 35 -12.34 2.16 11.27
C PRO A 35 -13.40 3.15 10.77
N LEU A 36 -13.07 4.43 10.74
CA LEU A 36 -13.95 5.49 10.23
C LEU A 36 -14.18 5.34 8.72
N THR A 37 -13.13 5.03 7.97
CA THR A 37 -13.20 4.77 6.53
C THR A 37 -14.12 3.59 6.22
N ASN A 38 -14.01 2.48 6.96
CA ASN A 38 -14.93 1.36 6.84
C ASN A 38 -16.38 1.79 7.10
N PHE A 39 -16.63 2.57 8.16
CA PHE A 39 -17.97 3.04 8.48
C PHE A 39 -18.61 3.82 7.31
N PHE A 40 -17.86 4.73 6.68
CA PHE A 40 -18.39 5.54 5.58
C PHE A 40 -18.44 4.81 4.23
N LEU A 41 -17.48 3.93 3.94
CA LEU A 41 -17.30 3.36 2.60
C LEU A 41 -17.79 1.92 2.43
N ALA A 42 -18.08 1.16 3.51
CA ALA A 42 -18.43 -0.26 3.42
C ALA A 42 -19.63 -0.57 2.51
N ARG A 43 -20.53 0.39 2.29
CA ARG A 43 -21.72 0.25 1.43
C ARG A 43 -21.61 1.02 0.11
N THR A 44 -20.41 1.41 -0.26
CA THR A 44 -20.14 2.15 -1.50
C THR A 44 -19.34 1.28 -2.47
N SER A 45 -19.10 1.78 -3.68
CA SER A 45 -18.18 1.15 -4.64
C SER A 45 -16.72 1.61 -4.48
N VAL A 46 -16.43 2.51 -3.54
CA VAL A 46 -15.07 2.95 -3.24
C VAL A 46 -14.36 1.88 -2.44
N ARG A 47 -13.18 1.50 -2.88
CA ARG A 47 -12.29 0.62 -2.13
C ARG A 47 -11.46 1.42 -1.13
N TRP A 48 -10.96 0.74 -0.10
CA TRP A 48 -9.98 1.36 0.80
C TRP A 48 -8.86 0.38 1.14
N GLY A 49 -7.74 0.95 1.49
CA GLY A 49 -6.53 0.23 1.81
C GLY A 49 -5.74 0.91 2.91
N ALA A 50 -4.68 0.26 3.35
CA ALA A 50 -3.77 0.78 4.34
C ALA A 50 -2.52 1.40 3.68
N GLN A 51 -1.91 2.39 4.36
CA GLN A 51 -0.67 3.03 3.90
C GLN A 51 0.58 2.18 4.12
N ASN A 52 0.50 1.13 4.95
CA ASN A 52 1.58 0.22 5.28
C ASN A 52 1.04 -1.05 5.94
N VAL A 53 1.94 -2.03 6.16
CA VAL A 53 1.70 -3.24 6.95
C VAL A 53 3.04 -3.75 7.50
N TYR A 54 3.02 -4.45 8.62
CA TYR A 54 4.14 -5.29 9.06
C TYR A 54 3.94 -6.72 8.54
N PRO A 55 4.98 -7.44 8.08
CA PRO A 55 4.79 -8.72 7.38
C PRO A 55 4.41 -9.90 8.26
N GLU A 56 4.53 -9.78 9.58
CA GLU A 56 4.18 -10.86 10.51
C GLU A 56 2.71 -10.79 10.92
N GLU A 57 2.10 -11.95 11.09
CA GLU A 57 0.70 -12.05 11.50
C GLU A 57 0.46 -11.61 12.95
N LYS A 58 1.39 -11.95 13.83
CA LYS A 58 1.39 -11.61 15.26
C LYS A 58 2.79 -11.73 15.85
N GLY A 59 3.04 -11.10 16.97
CA GLY A 59 4.31 -11.22 17.69
C GLY A 59 4.65 -10.00 18.52
N ALA A 60 5.89 -9.93 19.00
CA ALA A 60 6.42 -8.84 19.81
C ALA A 60 6.90 -7.68 18.92
N PHE A 61 5.97 -7.05 18.21
CA PHE A 61 6.19 -5.94 17.28
C PHE A 61 5.36 -4.74 17.71
N THR A 62 5.66 -4.21 18.88
CA THR A 62 4.89 -3.10 19.49
C THR A 62 4.77 -1.91 18.53
N GLY A 63 3.53 -1.52 18.25
CA GLY A 63 3.21 -0.39 17.34
C GLY A 63 2.95 -0.78 15.90
N GLU A 64 3.28 -2.02 15.48
CA GLU A 64 3.06 -2.48 14.11
C GLU A 64 1.63 -3.01 13.88
N ILE A 65 1.19 -2.93 12.63
CA ILE A 65 -0.13 -3.38 12.19
C ILE A 65 0.02 -4.61 11.30
N SER A 66 -0.59 -5.73 11.69
CA SER A 66 -0.50 -6.99 10.95
C SER A 66 -1.48 -7.06 9.78
N PRO A 67 -1.24 -7.95 8.78
CA PRO A 67 -2.18 -8.19 7.69
C PRO A 67 -3.56 -8.65 8.18
N ALA A 68 -3.61 -9.47 9.23
CA ALA A 68 -4.86 -9.93 9.83
C ALA A 68 -5.69 -8.78 10.42
N MET A 69 -5.05 -7.81 11.09
CA MET A 69 -5.71 -6.60 11.60
C MET A 69 -6.33 -5.78 10.46
N LEU A 70 -5.59 -5.58 9.37
CA LEU A 70 -6.09 -4.84 8.20
C LEU A 70 -7.25 -5.55 7.52
N LYS A 71 -7.13 -6.86 7.33
CA LYS A 71 -8.20 -7.67 6.76
C LYS A 71 -9.46 -7.63 7.61
N GLY A 72 -9.32 -7.70 8.92
CA GLY A 72 -10.44 -7.59 9.87
C GLY A 72 -11.16 -6.24 9.81
N LEU A 73 -10.46 -5.16 9.44
CA LEU A 73 -11.04 -3.84 9.19
C LEU A 73 -11.68 -3.69 7.79
N GLY A 74 -11.58 -4.71 6.93
CA GLY A 74 -12.14 -4.67 5.58
C GLY A 74 -11.23 -4.03 4.54
N CYS A 75 -9.95 -3.81 4.83
CA CYS A 75 -9.00 -3.34 3.84
C CYS A 75 -8.91 -4.34 2.68
N SER A 76 -8.88 -3.83 1.47
CA SER A 76 -8.72 -4.61 0.24
C SER A 76 -7.40 -4.36 -0.48
N TYR A 77 -6.70 -3.29 -0.14
CA TYR A 77 -5.41 -2.89 -0.69
C TYR A 77 -4.43 -2.50 0.42
N VAL A 78 -3.12 -2.60 0.13
CA VAL A 78 -2.07 -2.12 1.05
C VAL A 78 -0.92 -1.55 0.24
N ILE A 79 -0.48 -0.34 0.57
CA ILE A 79 0.72 0.27 0.01
C ILE A 79 1.95 -0.42 0.61
N CYS A 80 2.86 -0.87 -0.24
CA CYS A 80 4.11 -1.53 0.13
C CYS A 80 5.29 -0.83 -0.52
N GLY A 81 6.26 -0.40 0.28
CA GLY A 81 7.52 0.15 -0.21
C GLY A 81 7.43 1.57 -0.75
N HIS A 82 6.53 2.41 -0.21
CA HIS A 82 6.49 3.85 -0.50
C HIS A 82 7.88 4.48 -0.31
N SER A 83 8.24 5.44 -1.16
CA SER A 83 9.56 6.10 -1.16
C SER A 83 9.98 6.60 0.22
N GLU A 84 9.11 7.26 0.96
CA GLU A 84 9.38 7.72 2.33
C GLU A 84 9.80 6.59 3.27
N ARG A 85 9.22 5.38 3.10
CA ARG A 85 9.57 4.24 3.95
C ARG A 85 10.91 3.63 3.58
N ARG A 86 11.28 3.67 2.31
CA ARG A 86 12.60 3.27 1.83
C ARG A 86 13.67 4.23 2.30
N GLU A 87 13.51 5.51 2.02
CA GLU A 87 14.53 6.54 2.25
C GLU A 87 14.64 6.96 3.72
N ILE A 88 13.51 7.16 4.41
CA ILE A 88 13.50 7.71 5.77
C ILE A 88 13.54 6.60 6.83
N LEU A 89 12.80 5.50 6.59
CA LEU A 89 12.66 4.41 7.55
C LEU A 89 13.52 3.19 7.24
N GLY A 90 14.31 3.22 6.15
CA GLY A 90 15.30 2.21 5.82
C GLY A 90 14.72 0.84 5.44
N GLU A 91 13.51 0.78 4.87
CA GLU A 91 12.92 -0.47 4.42
C GLU A 91 13.64 -1.01 3.18
N SER A 92 14.24 -2.21 3.30
CA SER A 92 14.90 -2.89 2.17
C SER A 92 13.92 -3.52 1.19
N ASP A 93 14.37 -3.82 -0.02
CA ASP A 93 13.58 -4.51 -1.05
C ASP A 93 13.09 -5.89 -0.56
N GLU A 94 13.90 -6.63 0.21
CA GLU A 94 13.53 -7.93 0.78
C GLU A 94 12.46 -7.78 1.86
N PHE A 95 12.54 -6.73 2.69
CA PHE A 95 11.51 -6.46 3.69
C PHE A 95 10.18 -6.08 3.05
N ILE A 96 10.24 -5.28 1.99
CA ILE A 96 9.07 -4.90 1.19
C ILE A 96 8.47 -6.13 0.48
N ALA A 97 9.31 -7.02 -0.07
CA ALA A 97 8.86 -8.27 -0.67
C ALA A 97 8.08 -9.13 0.34
N ARG A 98 8.56 -9.23 1.60
CA ARG A 98 7.82 -9.92 2.67
C ARG A 98 6.46 -9.31 2.94
N LYS A 99 6.33 -7.97 2.91
CA LYS A 99 5.04 -7.27 3.03
C LYS A 99 4.11 -7.63 1.87
N VAL A 100 4.61 -7.58 0.63
CA VAL A 100 3.86 -7.95 -0.58
C VAL A 100 3.30 -9.36 -0.44
N LYS A 101 4.15 -10.32 -0.03
CA LYS A 101 3.75 -11.71 0.21
C LYS A 101 2.65 -11.80 1.27
N ALA A 102 2.86 -11.20 2.44
CA ALA A 102 1.91 -11.25 3.55
C ALA A 102 0.54 -10.64 3.18
N VAL A 103 0.52 -9.54 2.43
CA VAL A 103 -0.72 -8.92 1.90
C VAL A 103 -1.45 -9.90 0.98
N LYS A 104 -0.73 -10.56 0.07
CA LYS A 104 -1.31 -11.55 -0.86
C LYS A 104 -1.89 -12.76 -0.13
N GLU A 105 -1.15 -13.32 0.82
CA GLU A 105 -1.58 -14.48 1.62
C GLU A 105 -2.86 -14.19 2.41
N HIS A 106 -3.12 -12.93 2.76
CA HIS A 106 -4.36 -12.50 3.42
C HIS A 106 -5.47 -12.07 2.44
N GLY A 107 -5.32 -12.33 1.15
CA GLY A 107 -6.33 -12.02 0.13
C GLY A 107 -6.60 -10.52 -0.04
N MET A 108 -5.57 -9.70 0.14
CA MET A 108 -5.57 -8.28 -0.19
C MET A 108 -4.67 -8.03 -1.41
N THR A 109 -4.80 -6.87 -2.03
CA THR A 109 -4.01 -6.45 -3.19
C THR A 109 -2.89 -5.53 -2.75
N PRO A 110 -1.61 -5.90 -2.91
CA PRO A 110 -0.51 -4.98 -2.65
C PRO A 110 -0.39 -3.96 -3.76
N ILE A 111 -0.10 -2.72 -3.38
CA ILE A 111 0.33 -1.63 -4.25
C ILE A 111 1.83 -1.48 -4.02
N LEU A 112 2.63 -2.07 -4.89
CA LEU A 112 4.09 -1.98 -4.82
C LEU A 112 4.55 -0.64 -5.39
N CYS A 113 5.11 0.21 -4.54
CA CYS A 113 5.76 1.44 -4.98
C CYS A 113 7.19 1.14 -5.43
N VAL A 114 7.51 1.63 -6.62
CA VAL A 114 8.83 1.51 -7.24
C VAL A 114 9.27 2.86 -7.81
N GLY A 115 10.56 3.13 -7.77
CA GLY A 115 11.08 4.38 -8.30
C GLY A 115 12.58 4.54 -8.04
N GLU A 116 13.20 5.33 -8.86
CA GLU A 116 14.62 5.65 -8.78
C GLU A 116 14.88 6.98 -8.09
N THR A 117 16.07 7.11 -7.53
CA THR A 117 16.61 8.37 -7.01
C THR A 117 17.07 9.31 -8.14
N ALA A 118 17.25 10.60 -7.83
CA ALA A 118 17.80 11.57 -8.77
C ALA A 118 19.18 11.17 -9.30
N GLU A 119 19.99 10.51 -8.48
CA GLU A 119 21.33 10.04 -8.85
C GLU A 119 21.25 8.86 -9.82
N GLU A 120 20.44 7.84 -9.51
CA GLU A 120 20.21 6.68 -10.40
C GLU A 120 19.69 7.13 -11.76
N ARG A 121 18.76 8.11 -11.79
CA ARG A 121 18.26 8.68 -13.04
C ARG A 121 19.34 9.37 -13.86
N LYS A 122 20.18 10.20 -13.24
CA LYS A 122 21.31 10.87 -13.91
C LYS A 122 22.30 9.87 -14.49
N ASN A 123 22.48 8.73 -13.82
CA ASN A 123 23.37 7.66 -14.24
C ASN A 123 22.72 6.70 -15.26
N GLY A 124 21.47 6.92 -15.67
CA GLY A 124 20.76 6.06 -16.62
C GLY A 124 20.35 4.71 -16.04
N GLN A 125 20.23 4.59 -14.71
CA GLN A 125 19.97 3.33 -13.99
C GLN A 125 18.47 3.11 -13.68
N THR A 126 17.56 3.96 -14.15
CA THR A 126 16.11 3.90 -13.89
C THR A 126 15.54 2.52 -14.16
N GLU A 127 15.75 1.96 -15.36
CA GLU A 127 15.17 0.66 -15.73
C GLU A 127 15.73 -0.48 -14.89
N GLU A 128 17.02 -0.46 -14.60
CA GLU A 128 17.67 -1.47 -13.76
C GLU A 128 17.12 -1.45 -12.34
N ARG A 129 17.00 -0.24 -11.74
CA ARG A 129 16.47 -0.07 -10.38
C ARG A 129 15.04 -0.58 -10.28
N ILE A 130 14.15 -0.11 -11.14
CA ILE A 130 12.74 -0.53 -11.15
C ILE A 130 12.61 -2.03 -11.38
N ALA A 131 13.36 -2.58 -12.35
CA ALA A 131 13.35 -4.00 -12.63
C ALA A 131 13.85 -4.84 -11.45
N SER A 132 14.81 -4.34 -10.68
CA SER A 132 15.32 -4.99 -9.47
C SER A 132 14.25 -5.04 -8.37
N GLU A 133 13.62 -3.90 -8.06
CA GLU A 133 12.54 -3.80 -7.07
C GLU A 133 11.37 -4.74 -7.39
N ILE A 134 10.92 -4.72 -8.65
CA ILE A 134 9.84 -5.58 -9.12
C ILE A 134 10.23 -7.06 -9.02
N ARG A 135 11.42 -7.46 -9.48
CA ARG A 135 11.88 -8.85 -9.42
C ARG A 135 11.96 -9.36 -7.99
N THR A 136 12.48 -8.55 -7.06
CA THR A 136 12.57 -8.93 -5.64
C THR A 136 11.18 -9.20 -5.05
N ALA A 137 10.21 -8.32 -5.34
CA ALA A 137 8.83 -8.52 -4.88
C ALA A 137 8.14 -9.71 -5.55
N LEU A 138 8.38 -9.94 -6.86
CA LEU A 138 7.78 -11.05 -7.58
C LEU A 138 8.36 -12.41 -7.20
N PHE A 139 9.61 -12.45 -6.72
CA PHE A 139 10.27 -13.71 -6.35
C PHE A 139 9.58 -14.45 -5.20
N VAL A 140 8.87 -13.72 -4.34
CA VAL A 140 8.24 -14.28 -3.12
C VAL A 140 6.74 -14.55 -3.26
N ILE A 141 6.13 -14.29 -4.40
CA ILE A 141 4.70 -14.53 -4.67
C ILE A 141 4.51 -15.60 -5.76
N ASP A 142 3.38 -16.29 -5.71
CA ASP A 142 3.02 -17.29 -6.72
C ASP A 142 2.77 -16.62 -8.09
N LYS A 143 3.14 -17.30 -9.17
CA LYS A 143 2.92 -16.83 -10.55
C LYS A 143 1.46 -16.45 -10.84
N LYS A 144 0.50 -17.20 -10.27
CA LYS A 144 -0.93 -16.93 -10.41
C LYS A 144 -1.36 -15.56 -9.83
N ASP A 145 -0.61 -15.04 -8.86
CA ASP A 145 -0.92 -13.82 -8.11
C ASP A 145 -0.29 -12.57 -8.73
N VAL A 146 0.66 -12.73 -9.65
CA VAL A 146 1.36 -11.62 -10.31
C VAL A 146 0.40 -10.66 -11.00
N GLY A 147 -0.63 -11.17 -11.69
CA GLY A 147 -1.60 -10.35 -12.41
C GLY A 147 -2.52 -9.48 -11.53
N SER A 148 -2.50 -9.69 -10.21
CA SER A 148 -3.28 -8.91 -9.24
C SER A 148 -2.42 -7.94 -8.41
N LEU A 149 -1.15 -7.81 -8.74
CA LEU A 149 -0.27 -6.78 -8.16
C LEU A 149 -0.52 -5.44 -8.86
N VAL A 150 -0.66 -4.38 -8.08
CA VAL A 150 -0.65 -3.02 -8.59
C VAL A 150 0.76 -2.46 -8.43
N ILE A 151 1.31 -1.88 -9.48
CA ILE A 151 2.61 -1.19 -9.44
C ILE A 151 2.35 0.31 -9.49
N ALA A 152 2.87 1.04 -8.51
CA ALA A 152 2.86 2.48 -8.46
C ALA A 152 4.28 3.00 -8.72
N TYR A 153 4.51 3.58 -9.89
CA TYR A 153 5.78 4.23 -10.19
C TYR A 153 5.81 5.62 -9.56
N GLU A 154 6.75 5.83 -8.68
CA GLU A 154 6.93 7.07 -7.92
C GLU A 154 8.41 7.49 -7.97
N PRO A 155 8.82 8.33 -8.94
CA PRO A 155 10.19 8.85 -8.96
C PRO A 155 10.46 9.72 -7.72
N ILE A 156 11.63 9.50 -7.08
CA ILE A 156 12.00 10.08 -5.78
C ILE A 156 12.77 11.42 -5.94
N TRP A 157 12.45 12.20 -6.95
CA TRP A 157 13.19 13.44 -7.26
C TRP A 157 12.28 14.56 -7.71
#